data_5666c654aa1ae7de3ac54a0d886efd83
#
_entry.id   5666c654aa1ae7de3ac54a0d886efd83
#
_cell.length_a   1.000
_cell.length_b   1.000
_cell.length_c   1.000
_cell.angle_alpha   90.00
_cell.angle_beta   90.00
_cell.angle_gamma   90.00
#
_symmetry.space_group_name_H-M   'P 1'
#
loop_
_entity.id
_entity.type
_entity.pdbx_description
1 polymer ?
#
loop_
_entity_poly.entity_id
_entity_poly.type
_entity_poly.pdbx_seq_one_letter_code
_entity_poly.pdbx_strand_id
1 'polypeptide(L)'
;MKNTEKISPSEKIRQKLQEEKILEKISYSDFVKICLEFVEYFIFPLSNRELGSYIDYSKDFLWEKIDENKIYKYQNEAFKDYLNLSEQLEKSIQDVVCLCLNYKFLTSYYSEWTVESKNPIWFKSITHYTLDSAPTFLHYIGDIDGKLCGDFYEYLKVYIKNK
;
A
#
# COMPACT_ATOMS: atom_id res chain seq x y z
N MET A 1 38.36 6.03 4.03
CA MET A 1 37.25 5.80 3.08
C MET A 1 35.96 5.74 3.86
N LYS A 2 35.10 6.73 3.69
CA LYS A 2 33.75 6.65 4.21
C LYS A 2 32.95 5.72 3.29
N ASN A 3 32.55 4.55 3.80
CA ASN A 3 31.52 3.73 3.16
C ASN A 3 30.23 4.54 3.21
N THR A 4 29.93 5.26 2.13
CA THR A 4 28.60 5.79 1.92
C THR A 4 27.72 4.59 1.60
N GLU A 5 27.03 4.05 2.61
CA GLU A 5 25.96 3.10 2.38
C GLU A 5 24.97 3.73 1.42
N LYS A 6 24.77 3.09 0.28
CA LYS A 6 23.86 3.58 -0.75
C LYS A 6 22.46 3.36 -0.24
N ILE A 7 21.75 4.45 0.13
CA ILE A 7 20.38 4.42 0.59
C ILE A 7 19.49 3.85 -0.51
N SER A 8 18.62 2.88 -0.17
CA SER A 8 17.67 2.28 -1.12
C SER A 8 16.66 3.33 -1.63
N PRO A 9 16.11 3.15 -2.84
CA PRO A 9 15.07 4.03 -3.36
C PRO A 9 13.87 4.18 -2.43
N SER A 10 13.41 3.09 -1.81
CA SER A 10 12.30 3.12 -0.86
C SER A 10 12.62 3.97 0.38
N GLU A 11 13.80 3.81 0.94
CA GLU A 11 14.24 4.58 2.11
C GLU A 11 14.40 6.07 1.78
N LYS A 12 14.94 6.37 0.62
CA LYS A 12 15.11 7.75 0.15
C LYS A 12 13.76 8.47 0.03
N ILE A 13 12.75 7.80 -0.51
CA ILE A 13 11.40 8.36 -0.64
C ILE A 13 10.72 8.44 0.72
N ARG A 14 10.90 7.44 1.59
CA ARG A 14 10.39 7.48 2.96
C ARG A 14 10.88 8.73 3.70
N GLN A 15 12.16 9.03 3.60
CA GLN A 15 12.74 10.23 4.20
C GLN A 15 12.13 11.52 3.64
N LYS A 16 11.93 11.62 2.34
CA LYS A 16 11.27 12.77 1.71
C LYS A 16 9.84 12.96 2.20
N LEU A 17 9.06 11.88 2.27
CA LEU A 17 7.69 11.92 2.76
C LEU A 17 7.63 12.41 4.21
N GLN A 18 8.59 12.01 5.03
CA GLN A 18 8.68 12.41 6.42
C GLN A 18 9.08 13.89 6.55
N GLU A 19 10.13 14.32 5.86
CA GLU A 19 10.62 15.71 5.89
C GLU A 19 9.57 16.72 5.42
N GLU A 20 8.86 16.38 4.35
CA GLU A 20 7.82 17.23 3.78
C GLU A 20 6.46 17.07 4.46
N LYS A 21 6.35 16.18 5.42
CA LYS A 21 5.11 15.87 6.18
C LYS A 21 3.91 15.55 5.28
N ILE A 22 4.17 14.90 4.15
CA ILE A 22 3.16 14.60 3.15
C ILE A 22 2.08 13.66 3.71
N LEU A 23 2.50 12.64 4.46
CA LEU A 23 1.58 11.64 5.00
C LEU A 23 0.64 12.20 6.08
N GLU A 24 1.03 13.29 6.74
CA GLU A 24 0.17 13.97 7.72
C GLU A 24 -1.03 14.69 7.07
N LYS A 25 -0.96 14.91 5.76
CA LYS A 25 -2.00 15.60 4.97
C LYS A 25 -3.05 14.66 4.40
N ILE A 26 -2.90 13.35 4.60
CA ILE A 26 -3.74 12.31 4.00
C ILE A 26 -4.33 11.43 5.10
N SER A 27 -5.64 11.16 5.06
CA SER A 27 -6.24 10.16 5.94
C SER A 27 -5.75 8.75 5.55
N TYR A 28 -5.77 7.81 6.50
CA TYR A 28 -5.38 6.43 6.21
C TYR A 28 -6.27 5.81 5.12
N SER A 29 -7.57 6.07 5.16
CA SER A 29 -8.50 5.59 4.15
C SER A 29 -8.14 6.09 2.75
N ASP A 30 -7.81 7.37 2.62
CA ASP A 30 -7.37 7.95 1.34
C ASP A 30 -6.01 7.38 0.92
N PHE A 31 -5.09 7.19 1.87
CA PHE A 31 -3.80 6.56 1.58
C PHE A 31 -3.96 5.16 0.99
N VAL A 32 -4.81 4.32 1.56
CA VAL A 32 -5.09 2.97 1.04
C VAL A 32 -5.67 3.04 -0.37
N LYS A 33 -6.64 3.92 -0.60
CA LYS A 33 -7.23 4.11 -1.93
C LYS A 33 -6.19 4.55 -2.97
N ILE A 34 -5.31 5.47 -2.59
CA ILE A 34 -4.21 5.92 -3.45
C ILE A 34 -3.27 4.77 -3.78
N CYS A 35 -2.93 3.93 -2.80
CA CYS A 35 -2.10 2.75 -3.03
C CYS A 35 -2.75 1.80 -4.03
N LEU A 36 -4.05 1.52 -3.87
CA LEU A 36 -4.79 0.64 -4.79
C LEU A 36 -4.83 1.20 -6.21
N GLU A 37 -5.09 2.50 -6.38
CA GLU A 37 -5.04 3.15 -7.69
C GLU A 37 -3.66 3.09 -8.31
N PHE A 38 -2.63 3.36 -7.52
CA PHE A 38 -1.25 3.31 -8.01
C PHE A 38 -0.89 1.90 -8.50
N VAL A 39 -1.26 0.88 -7.76
CA VAL A 39 -1.04 -0.53 -8.15
C VAL A 39 -1.73 -0.83 -9.47
N GLU A 40 -2.98 -0.43 -9.61
CA GLU A 40 -3.77 -0.66 -10.82
C GLU A 40 -3.16 0.02 -12.06
N TYR A 41 -2.71 1.27 -11.92
CA TYR A 41 -2.23 2.06 -13.06
C TYR A 41 -0.74 1.90 -13.35
N PHE A 42 0.09 1.64 -12.36
CA PHE A 42 1.55 1.62 -12.52
C PHE A 42 2.18 0.23 -12.37
N ILE A 43 1.55 -0.68 -11.63
CA ILE A 43 2.12 -2.00 -11.33
C ILE A 43 1.51 -3.07 -12.23
N PHE A 44 0.21 -3.16 -12.34
CA PHE A 44 -0.47 -4.19 -13.12
C PHE A 44 -0.09 -4.19 -14.60
N PRO A 45 0.15 -3.04 -15.26
CA PRO A 45 0.63 -3.06 -16.64
C PRO A 45 2.00 -3.72 -16.84
N LEU A 46 2.78 -3.90 -15.78
CA LEU A 46 4.07 -4.58 -15.83
C LEU A 46 3.95 -6.11 -15.84
N SER A 47 2.78 -6.63 -15.50
CA SER A 47 2.50 -8.08 -15.47
C SER A 47 1.92 -8.57 -16.79
N ASN A 48 2.21 -9.84 -17.11
CA ASN A 48 1.56 -10.55 -18.21
C ASN A 48 0.24 -11.22 -17.80
N ARG A 49 -0.14 -11.12 -16.52
CA ARG A 49 -1.33 -11.75 -15.96
C ARG A 49 -2.48 -10.77 -15.83
N GLU A 50 -3.70 -11.30 -15.77
CA GLU A 50 -4.92 -10.54 -15.49
C GLU A 50 -5.08 -10.39 -13.97
N LEU A 51 -4.76 -9.21 -13.44
CA LEU A 51 -4.73 -8.94 -12.00
C LEU A 51 -5.86 -8.02 -11.51
N GLY A 52 -6.66 -7.48 -12.44
CA GLY A 52 -7.69 -6.47 -12.10
C GLY A 52 -8.69 -6.91 -11.05
N SER A 53 -9.08 -8.19 -11.04
CA SER A 53 -10.04 -8.72 -10.07
C SER A 53 -9.56 -8.63 -8.62
N TYR A 54 -8.26 -8.70 -8.37
CA TYR A 54 -7.73 -8.55 -7.01
C TYR A 54 -7.98 -7.15 -6.44
N ILE A 55 -7.80 -6.13 -7.24
CA ILE A 55 -8.10 -4.74 -6.82
C ILE A 55 -9.60 -4.56 -6.60
N ASP A 56 -10.43 -5.17 -7.44
CA ASP A 56 -11.89 -5.13 -7.27
C ASP A 56 -12.31 -5.74 -5.92
N TYR A 57 -11.69 -6.85 -5.51
CA TYR A 57 -11.95 -7.45 -4.19
C TYR A 57 -11.55 -6.52 -3.05
N SER A 58 -10.42 -5.84 -3.17
CA SER A 58 -9.99 -4.87 -2.16
C SER A 58 -10.95 -3.69 -2.05
N LYS A 59 -11.39 -3.15 -3.18
CA LYS A 59 -12.38 -2.08 -3.24
C LYS A 59 -13.73 -2.53 -2.67
N ASP A 60 -14.20 -3.71 -3.03
CA ASP A 60 -15.46 -4.27 -2.53
C ASP A 60 -15.42 -4.44 -1.01
N PHE A 61 -14.28 -4.83 -0.46
CA PHE A 61 -14.10 -4.89 0.98
C PHE A 61 -14.15 -3.50 1.62
N LEU A 62 -13.47 -2.51 1.05
CA LEU A 62 -13.46 -1.14 1.57
C LEU A 62 -14.84 -0.47 1.52
N TRP A 63 -15.68 -0.88 0.58
CA TRP A 63 -17.05 -0.38 0.44
C TRP A 63 -18.08 -1.30 1.09
N GLU A 64 -17.65 -2.20 1.96
CA GLU A 64 -18.50 -3.09 2.75
C GLU A 64 -19.40 -4.03 1.91
N LYS A 65 -19.03 -4.30 0.67
CA LYS A 65 -19.74 -5.23 -0.20
C LYS A 65 -19.40 -6.70 0.08
N ILE A 66 -18.24 -6.95 0.66
CA ILE A 66 -17.81 -8.28 1.12
C ILE A 66 -17.33 -8.18 2.56
N ASP A 67 -17.42 -9.28 3.31
CA ASP A 67 -17.06 -9.36 4.70
C ASP A 67 -15.59 -9.77 4.92
N GLU A 68 -15.17 -9.79 6.18
CA GLU A 68 -13.83 -10.19 6.61
C GLU A 68 -13.47 -11.60 6.16
N ASN A 69 -14.39 -12.55 6.26
CA ASN A 69 -14.15 -13.95 5.85
C ASN A 69 -13.83 -14.03 4.35
N LYS A 70 -14.51 -13.23 3.56
CA LYS A 70 -14.32 -13.21 2.11
C LYS A 70 -12.97 -12.62 1.72
N ILE A 71 -12.53 -11.53 2.37
CA ILE A 71 -11.20 -10.95 2.09
C ILE A 71 -10.08 -11.90 2.50
N TYR A 72 -10.20 -12.61 3.61
CA TYR A 72 -9.24 -13.64 4.00
C TYR A 72 -9.15 -14.77 2.96
N LYS A 73 -10.28 -15.19 2.40
CA LYS A 73 -10.31 -16.18 1.32
C LYS A 73 -9.52 -15.70 0.11
N TYR A 74 -9.75 -14.48 -0.34
CA TYR A 74 -9.04 -13.91 -1.49
C TYR A 74 -7.55 -13.70 -1.21
N GLN A 75 -7.20 -13.30 0.01
CA GLN A 75 -5.81 -13.21 0.45
C GLN A 75 -5.10 -14.57 0.36
N ASN A 76 -5.76 -15.63 0.83
CA ASN A 76 -5.21 -16.99 0.75
C ASN A 76 -5.07 -17.47 -0.69
N GLU A 77 -6.02 -17.16 -1.56
CA GLU A 77 -5.94 -17.50 -2.99
C GLU A 77 -4.77 -16.78 -3.66
N ALA A 78 -4.58 -15.49 -3.38
CA ALA A 78 -3.46 -14.71 -3.90
C ALA A 78 -2.11 -15.26 -3.43
N PHE A 79 -2.01 -15.71 -2.20
CA PHE A 79 -0.81 -16.35 -1.67
C PHE A 79 -0.52 -17.70 -2.35
N LYS A 80 -1.55 -18.51 -2.61
CA LYS A 80 -1.40 -19.75 -3.35
C LYS A 80 -0.90 -19.48 -4.77
N ASP A 81 -1.42 -18.46 -5.43
CA ASP A 81 -0.95 -18.04 -6.75
C ASP A 81 0.53 -17.64 -6.70
N TYR A 82 0.95 -16.92 -5.66
CA TYR A 82 2.36 -16.59 -5.43
C TYR A 82 3.25 -17.84 -5.40
N LEU A 83 2.84 -18.88 -4.70
CA LEU A 83 3.62 -20.11 -4.57
C LEU A 83 3.81 -20.84 -5.91
N ASN A 84 2.94 -20.60 -6.88
CA ASN A 84 3.00 -21.23 -8.21
C ASN A 84 3.79 -20.41 -9.24
N LEU A 85 4.24 -19.20 -8.89
CA LEU A 85 5.03 -18.36 -9.78
C LEU A 85 6.50 -18.72 -9.73
N SER A 86 7.17 -18.58 -10.87
CA SER A 86 8.61 -18.85 -11.01
C SER A 86 9.42 -17.60 -11.35
N GLU A 87 8.85 -16.66 -12.09
CA GLU A 87 9.51 -15.41 -12.45
C GLU A 87 9.58 -14.45 -11.28
N GLN A 88 10.78 -13.88 -11.03
CA GLN A 88 10.97 -12.95 -9.90
C GLN A 88 10.13 -11.69 -10.01
N LEU A 89 10.00 -11.12 -11.22
CA LEU A 89 9.15 -9.96 -11.44
C LEU A 89 7.70 -10.24 -11.07
N GLU A 90 7.15 -11.35 -11.53
CA GLU A 90 5.77 -11.75 -11.24
C GLU A 90 5.56 -12.06 -9.76
N LYS A 91 6.55 -12.66 -9.10
CA LYS A 91 6.52 -12.86 -7.65
C LYS A 91 6.48 -11.53 -6.88
N SER A 92 7.30 -10.56 -7.27
CA SER A 92 7.32 -9.24 -6.63
C SER A 92 6.01 -8.48 -6.85
N ILE A 93 5.41 -8.60 -8.04
CA ILE A 93 4.08 -8.04 -8.31
C ILE A 93 3.02 -8.74 -7.45
N GLN A 94 3.07 -10.06 -7.33
CA GLN A 94 2.13 -10.82 -6.51
C GLN A 94 2.27 -10.49 -5.01
N ASP A 95 3.46 -10.19 -4.53
CA ASP A 95 3.65 -9.68 -3.16
C ASP A 95 2.86 -8.39 -2.93
N VAL A 96 2.86 -7.48 -3.90
CA VAL A 96 2.05 -6.25 -3.83
C VAL A 96 0.55 -6.58 -3.85
N VAL A 97 0.13 -7.55 -4.66
CA VAL A 97 -1.27 -8.02 -4.68
C VAL A 97 -1.66 -8.56 -3.31
N CYS A 98 -0.82 -9.39 -2.69
CA CYS A 98 -1.07 -9.93 -1.35
C CYS A 98 -1.17 -8.82 -0.30
N LEU A 99 -0.34 -7.78 -0.39
CA LEU A 99 -0.44 -6.61 0.49
C LEU A 99 -1.77 -5.89 0.30
N CYS A 100 -2.21 -5.68 -0.93
CA CYS A 100 -3.47 -5.01 -1.25
C CYS A 100 -4.70 -5.78 -0.75
N LEU A 101 -4.59 -7.09 -0.54
CA LEU A 101 -5.63 -7.94 0.02
C LEU A 101 -5.45 -8.21 1.52
N ASN A 102 -4.41 -7.65 2.12
CA ASN A 102 -4.12 -7.87 3.53
C ASN A 102 -5.12 -7.12 4.42
N TYR A 103 -5.80 -7.87 5.27
CA TYR A 103 -6.82 -7.34 6.16
C TYR A 103 -6.30 -6.19 7.03
N LYS A 104 -5.12 -6.35 7.64
CA LYS A 104 -4.52 -5.31 8.48
C LYS A 104 -4.18 -4.06 7.68
N PHE A 105 -3.64 -4.21 6.49
CA PHE A 105 -3.36 -3.07 5.61
C PHE A 105 -4.63 -2.32 5.24
N LEU A 106 -5.69 -3.04 4.91
CA LEU A 106 -6.96 -2.44 4.50
C LEU A 106 -7.74 -1.82 5.67
N THR A 107 -7.61 -2.36 6.88
CA THR A 107 -8.47 -2.03 8.02
C THR A 107 -7.78 -1.35 9.19
N SER A 108 -6.49 -1.08 9.14
CA SER A 108 -5.79 -0.42 10.27
C SER A 108 -6.51 0.84 10.74
N TYR A 109 -7.13 1.56 9.82
CA TYR A 109 -7.96 2.72 10.11
C TYR A 109 -9.27 2.33 10.83
N TYR A 110 -9.96 1.30 10.32
CA TYR A 110 -11.29 0.95 10.82
C TYR A 110 -11.26 0.22 12.15
N SER A 111 -10.27 -0.63 12.39
CA SER A 111 -10.17 -1.36 13.65
C SER A 111 -9.93 -0.42 14.83
N GLU A 112 -9.12 0.61 14.65
CA GLU A 112 -8.92 1.66 15.65
C GLU A 112 -10.16 2.55 15.80
N TRP A 113 -10.84 2.84 14.69
CA TRP A 113 -12.08 3.61 14.69
C TRP A 113 -13.17 2.97 15.55
N THR A 114 -13.37 1.67 15.42
CA THR A 114 -14.42 0.95 16.15
C THR A 114 -14.13 0.84 17.65
N VAL A 115 -12.88 0.76 18.05
CA VAL A 115 -12.47 0.59 19.46
C VAL A 115 -12.30 1.93 20.19
N GLU A 116 -11.77 2.95 19.52
CA GLU A 116 -11.33 4.19 20.16
C GLU A 116 -11.99 5.46 19.61
N SER A 117 -13.07 5.36 18.88
CA SER A 117 -13.75 6.50 18.23
C SER A 117 -14.18 7.63 19.20
N LYS A 118 -14.12 7.39 20.51
CA LYS A 118 -14.45 8.36 21.56
C LYS A 118 -13.24 9.03 22.19
N ASN A 119 -12.01 8.69 21.77
CA ASN A 119 -10.77 9.18 22.40
C ASN A 119 -10.04 10.17 21.47
N PRO A 120 -9.73 11.43 21.91
CA PRO A 120 -8.97 12.39 21.10
C PRO A 120 -7.57 11.94 20.70
N ILE A 121 -6.96 11.04 21.45
CA ILE A 121 -5.66 10.42 21.11
C ILE A 121 -5.73 9.66 19.79
N TRP A 122 -6.90 9.27 19.40
CA TRP A 122 -7.21 8.51 18.21
C TRP A 122 -6.76 9.20 16.90
N PHE A 123 -6.90 10.52 16.80
CA PHE A 123 -6.43 11.27 15.64
C PHE A 123 -4.91 11.17 15.44
N LYS A 124 -4.16 11.04 16.51
CA LYS A 124 -2.71 10.81 16.45
C LYS A 124 -2.40 9.41 15.93
N SER A 125 -3.23 8.43 16.29
CA SER A 125 -3.09 7.04 15.83
C SER A 125 -3.29 6.91 14.32
N ILE A 126 -4.22 7.63 13.71
CA ILE A 126 -4.46 7.60 12.25
C ILE A 126 -3.19 8.02 11.48
N THR A 127 -2.60 9.14 11.86
CA THR A 127 -1.35 9.63 11.25
C THR A 127 -0.23 8.61 11.45
N HIS A 128 -0.17 7.99 12.60
CA HIS A 128 0.83 6.98 12.94
C HIS A 128 0.71 5.74 12.02
N TYR A 129 -0.50 5.24 11.78
CA TYR A 129 -0.71 4.09 10.88
C TYR A 129 -0.31 4.38 9.44
N THR A 130 -0.59 5.57 8.94
CA THR A 130 -0.13 5.99 7.62
C THR A 130 1.41 6.01 7.55
N LEU A 131 2.05 6.54 8.59
CA LEU A 131 3.51 6.57 8.70
C LEU A 131 4.13 5.17 8.78
N ASP A 132 3.45 4.20 9.39
CA ASP A 132 3.92 2.82 9.48
C ASP A 132 3.68 2.02 8.20
N SER A 133 2.55 2.25 7.53
CA SER A 133 2.16 1.50 6.34
C SER A 133 2.87 1.96 5.06
N ALA A 134 3.21 3.25 4.96
CA ALA A 134 3.88 3.79 3.79
C ALA A 134 5.26 3.17 3.55
N PRO A 135 6.13 2.97 4.57
CA PRO A 135 7.40 2.29 4.37
C PRO A 135 7.24 0.86 3.84
N THR A 136 6.25 0.13 4.33
CA THR A 136 5.93 -1.21 3.86
C THR A 136 5.55 -1.21 2.39
N PHE A 137 4.63 -0.33 2.00
CA PHE A 137 4.20 -0.21 0.60
C PHE A 137 5.36 0.17 -0.32
N LEU A 138 6.17 1.15 0.07
CA LEU A 138 7.36 1.57 -0.68
C LEU A 138 8.38 0.44 -0.84
N HIS A 139 8.58 -0.37 0.20
CA HIS A 139 9.47 -1.52 0.14
C HIS A 139 9.01 -2.54 -0.90
N TYR A 140 7.71 -2.90 -0.89
CA TYR A 140 7.16 -3.86 -1.84
C TYR A 140 7.23 -3.37 -3.29
N ILE A 141 6.86 -2.12 -3.58
CA ILE A 141 6.96 -1.60 -4.94
C ILE A 141 8.41 -1.39 -5.38
N GLY A 142 9.30 -1.04 -4.46
CA GLY A 142 10.72 -0.89 -4.71
C GLY A 142 11.41 -2.21 -5.10
N ASP A 143 10.90 -3.34 -4.62
CA ASP A 143 11.38 -4.67 -5.03
C ASP A 143 11.04 -5.01 -6.48
N ILE A 144 9.98 -4.39 -7.03
CA ILE A 144 9.65 -4.53 -8.44
C ILE A 144 10.60 -3.68 -9.29
N ASP A 145 10.68 -2.40 -8.99
CA ASP A 145 11.56 -1.41 -9.61
C ASP A 145 11.69 -0.21 -8.67
N GLY A 146 12.91 0.15 -8.31
CA GLY A 146 13.18 1.29 -7.42
C GLY A 146 12.59 2.61 -7.91
N LYS A 147 12.47 2.79 -9.23
CA LYS A 147 11.85 3.97 -9.84
C LYS A 147 10.39 4.16 -9.42
N LEU A 148 9.67 3.09 -9.12
CA LEU A 148 8.27 3.15 -8.70
C LEU A 148 8.09 3.93 -7.40
N CYS A 149 9.08 3.94 -6.51
CA CYS A 149 9.01 4.71 -5.27
C CYS A 149 8.93 6.23 -5.57
N GLY A 150 9.73 6.72 -6.52
CA GLY A 150 9.67 8.11 -6.97
C GLY A 150 8.37 8.43 -7.68
N ASP A 151 7.88 7.53 -8.51
CA ASP A 151 6.60 7.67 -9.20
C ASP A 151 5.44 7.76 -8.20
N PHE A 152 5.47 6.94 -7.14
CA PHE A 152 4.47 6.99 -6.07
C PHE A 152 4.51 8.31 -5.29
N TYR A 153 5.70 8.80 -4.99
CA TYR A 153 5.87 10.11 -4.34
C TYR A 153 5.24 11.24 -5.17
N GLU A 154 5.50 11.28 -6.47
CA GLU A 154 4.89 12.26 -7.36
C GLU A 154 3.37 12.11 -7.45
N TYR A 155 2.87 10.89 -7.46
CA TYR A 155 1.43 10.59 -7.45
C TYR A 155 0.75 11.14 -6.19
N LEU A 156 1.34 10.93 -5.02
CA LEU A 156 0.85 11.49 -3.76
C LEU A 156 0.81 13.01 -3.78
N LYS A 157 1.83 13.65 -4.32
CA LYS A 157 1.90 15.12 -4.40
C LYS A 157 0.79 15.68 -5.29
N VAL A 158 0.53 15.05 -6.41
CA VAL A 158 -0.56 15.43 -7.32
C VAL A 158 -1.92 15.29 -6.61
N TYR A 159 -2.13 14.20 -5.89
CA TYR A 159 -3.36 13.98 -5.13
C TYR A 159 -3.59 15.09 -4.10
N ILE A 160 -2.58 15.41 -3.30
CA ILE A 160 -2.66 16.45 -2.27
C ILE A 160 -2.93 17.82 -2.87
N LYS A 161 -2.30 18.13 -4.00
CA LYS A 161 -2.47 19.42 -4.68
C LYS A 161 -3.89 19.62 -5.23
N ASN A 162 -4.55 18.53 -5.64
CA ASN A 162 -5.89 18.55 -6.24
C ASN A 162 -7.01 18.37 -5.20
N LYS A 163 -6.67 18.31 -3.93
CA LYS A 163 -7.61 18.11 -2.84
C LYS A 163 -8.36 19.40 -2.46
#